data_7599af915c8242f55a43b0404c9059ff
#
_entry.id   7599af915c8242f55a43b0404c9059ff
#
_cell.length_a   1.000
_cell.length_b   1.000
_cell.length_c   1.000
_cell.angle_alpha   90.00
_cell.angle_beta   90.00
_cell.angle_gamma   90.00
#
_symmetry.space_group_name_H-M   'P 1'
#
loop_
_entity.id
_entity.type
_entity.pdbx_description
1 polymer ?
#
loop_
_entity_poly.entity_id
_entity_poly.type
_entity_poly.pdbx_seq_one_letter_code
_entity_poly.pdbx_strand_id
1 'polypeptide(L)'
;VKECGVCWSTQTGTEPLENMRNKRYTKADKIENHNFTATISNLEDSTKYYVYAYAINDIDTAFSKTEGAYTTINGIGEVATLDVDSATVKATSTWVKGKVKNRGVGIEKLGFYYKKKKQTGDIEPSDQDSVITYEGSDLATVDTFSCQITNLEPETWYYVRAFAKNQFGEFAFNVDSFRTTDGKPFVGKLSLIKDSTTFTTADLSAFLINEGDAPVSAYGFCWSVEEEPTIE
;
A
#
# COMPACT_ATOMS: atom_id res chain seq x y z
N VAL A 1 -6.16 -13.05 49.83
CA VAL A 1 -6.98 -12.85 48.59
C VAL A 1 -7.20 -14.19 47.96
N LYS A 2 -8.45 -14.60 47.75
CA LYS A 2 -8.82 -15.82 47.04
C LYS A 2 -8.68 -15.70 45.53
N GLU A 3 -9.08 -14.53 45.05
CA GLU A 3 -9.07 -14.21 43.62
C GLU A 3 -8.92 -12.68 43.42
N CYS A 4 -8.24 -12.27 42.39
CA CYS A 4 -8.24 -10.89 41.91
C CYS A 4 -8.21 -10.86 40.40
N GLY A 5 -8.55 -9.71 39.82
CA GLY A 5 -8.63 -9.54 38.37
C GLY A 5 -9.26 -8.21 37.99
N VAL A 6 -9.79 -8.17 36.78
CA VAL A 6 -10.46 -7.00 36.23
C VAL A 6 -11.85 -7.36 35.69
N CYS A 7 -12.79 -6.43 35.78
CA CYS A 7 -14.07 -6.50 35.10
C CYS A 7 -14.28 -5.23 34.24
N TRP A 8 -15.07 -5.35 33.18
CA TRP A 8 -15.21 -4.27 32.21
C TRP A 8 -16.60 -4.13 31.61
N SER A 9 -16.86 -2.97 31.04
CA SER A 9 -18.09 -2.62 30.32
C SER A 9 -17.73 -1.68 29.12
N THR A 10 -18.61 -1.62 28.13
CA THR A 10 -18.59 -0.58 27.09
C THR A 10 -19.37 0.68 27.50
N GLN A 11 -20.02 0.66 28.64
CA GLN A 11 -20.79 1.78 29.22
C GLN A 11 -20.12 2.30 30.48
N THR A 12 -19.93 3.62 30.55
CA THR A 12 -19.44 4.27 31.77
C THR A 12 -20.45 4.17 32.91
N GLY A 13 -19.96 4.12 34.14
CA GLY A 13 -20.81 4.08 35.35
C GLY A 13 -21.58 2.77 35.56
N THR A 14 -21.28 1.72 34.76
CA THR A 14 -21.86 0.39 35.03
C THR A 14 -21.27 -0.16 36.32
N GLU A 15 -22.13 -0.58 37.22
CA GLU A 15 -21.70 -1.16 38.49
C GLU A 15 -20.80 -2.36 38.29
N PRO A 16 -19.60 -2.42 38.90
CA PRO A 16 -18.61 -3.48 38.66
C PRO A 16 -19.16 -4.89 38.92
N LEU A 17 -20.04 -5.04 39.93
CA LEU A 17 -20.67 -6.31 40.23
C LEU A 17 -21.60 -6.79 39.09
N GLU A 18 -22.27 -5.87 38.39
CA GLU A 18 -23.08 -6.18 37.21
C GLU A 18 -22.23 -6.69 36.06
N ASN A 19 -21.07 -6.09 35.84
CA ASN A 19 -20.11 -6.58 34.84
C ASN A 19 -19.69 -8.03 35.12
N MET A 20 -19.43 -8.37 36.38
CA MET A 20 -19.10 -9.74 36.78
C MET A 20 -20.29 -10.70 36.59
N ARG A 21 -21.51 -10.30 36.93
CA ARG A 21 -22.73 -11.09 36.68
C ARG A 21 -22.94 -11.38 35.20
N ASN A 22 -22.58 -10.41 34.32
CA ASN A 22 -22.65 -10.54 32.87
C ASN A 22 -21.43 -11.26 32.26
N LYS A 23 -20.60 -11.91 33.09
CA LYS A 23 -19.38 -12.63 32.71
C LYS A 23 -18.33 -11.76 31.99
N ARG A 24 -18.35 -10.45 32.18
CA ARG A 24 -17.35 -9.50 31.66
C ARG A 24 -16.26 -9.26 32.71
N TYR A 25 -15.50 -10.31 33.03
CA TYR A 25 -14.36 -10.24 33.94
C TYR A 25 -13.31 -11.29 33.55
N THR A 26 -12.08 -11.05 33.96
CA THR A 26 -10.98 -12.01 33.86
C THR A 26 -10.16 -12.01 35.14
N LYS A 27 -9.62 -13.18 35.50
CA LYS A 27 -8.74 -13.32 36.63
C LYS A 27 -7.35 -12.80 36.31
N ALA A 28 -6.59 -12.45 37.33
CA ALA A 28 -5.22 -12.06 37.18
C ALA A 28 -4.37 -13.19 36.59
N ASP A 29 -3.58 -12.86 35.59
CA ASP A 29 -2.61 -13.78 34.96
C ASP A 29 -1.37 -13.96 35.87
N LYS A 30 -1.01 -12.90 36.58
CA LYS A 30 0.18 -12.86 37.42
C LYS A 30 -0.05 -11.97 38.63
N ILE A 31 0.46 -12.42 39.80
CA ILE A 31 0.44 -11.68 41.07
C ILE A 31 1.83 -11.63 41.63
N GLU A 32 2.41 -10.44 41.80
CA GLU A 32 3.75 -10.22 42.38
C GLU A 32 3.75 -8.98 43.28
N ASN A 33 4.29 -9.12 44.50
CA ASN A 33 4.44 -8.02 45.45
C ASN A 33 3.18 -7.15 45.64
N HIS A 34 2.02 -7.79 45.77
CA HIS A 34 0.69 -7.15 45.86
C HIS A 34 0.19 -6.44 44.61
N ASN A 35 0.97 -6.51 43.50
CA ASN A 35 0.52 -6.08 42.19
C ASN A 35 0.00 -7.29 41.41
N PHE A 36 -0.98 -7.07 40.55
CA PHE A 36 -1.46 -8.09 39.63
C PHE A 36 -1.68 -7.53 38.24
N THR A 37 -1.53 -8.39 37.24
CA THR A 37 -1.83 -8.11 35.85
C THR A 37 -2.90 -9.06 35.36
N ALA A 38 -3.75 -8.58 34.47
CA ALA A 38 -4.79 -9.37 33.82
C ALA A 38 -4.93 -8.98 32.36
N THR A 39 -5.02 -9.97 31.47
CA THR A 39 -5.24 -9.77 30.05
C THR A 39 -6.70 -9.92 29.71
N ILE A 40 -7.30 -8.88 29.14
CA ILE A 40 -8.66 -8.94 28.60
C ILE A 40 -8.54 -9.29 27.11
N SER A 41 -9.22 -10.36 26.69
CA SER A 41 -9.23 -10.85 25.31
C SER A 41 -10.63 -10.76 24.69
N ASN A 42 -10.70 -10.99 23.38
CA ASN A 42 -11.94 -10.96 22.60
C ASN A 42 -12.69 -9.62 22.69
N LEU A 43 -11.92 -8.53 22.72
CA LEU A 43 -12.47 -7.17 22.67
C LEU A 43 -12.76 -6.79 21.21
N GLU A 44 -13.75 -5.94 21.02
CA GLU A 44 -14.05 -5.30 19.75
C GLU A 44 -13.01 -4.21 19.45
N ASP A 45 -12.63 -4.01 18.21
CA ASP A 45 -11.72 -2.95 17.78
C ASP A 45 -12.39 -1.57 17.91
N SER A 46 -11.57 -0.51 17.94
CA SER A 46 -12.02 0.89 18.02
C SER A 46 -13.10 1.15 19.10
N THR A 47 -13.15 0.29 20.13
CA THR A 47 -14.19 0.30 21.14
C THR A 47 -13.65 0.78 22.48
N LYS A 48 -14.36 1.72 23.10
CA LYS A 48 -14.01 2.22 24.43
C LYS A 48 -14.54 1.30 25.50
N TYR A 49 -13.63 0.88 26.39
CA TYR A 49 -13.94 0.04 27.54
C TYR A 49 -13.64 0.78 28.83
N TYR A 50 -14.50 0.54 29.81
CA TYR A 50 -14.38 1.02 31.18
C TYR A 50 -14.11 -0.16 32.10
N VAL A 51 -13.10 -0.05 32.98
CA VAL A 51 -12.51 -1.17 33.70
C VAL A 51 -12.41 -0.87 35.18
N TYR A 52 -12.76 -1.85 36.00
CA TYR A 52 -12.51 -1.87 37.43
C TYR A 52 -11.60 -3.06 37.79
N ALA A 53 -10.66 -2.85 38.69
CA ALA A 53 -9.99 -3.95 39.36
C ALA A 53 -10.86 -4.50 40.48
N TYR A 54 -10.79 -5.83 40.70
CA TYR A 54 -11.48 -6.47 41.81
C TYR A 54 -10.55 -7.40 42.58
N ALA A 55 -10.90 -7.63 43.86
CA ALA A 55 -10.29 -8.64 44.69
C ALA A 55 -11.34 -9.30 45.59
N ILE A 56 -11.25 -10.61 45.75
CA ILE A 56 -12.18 -11.43 46.52
C ILE A 56 -11.45 -12.08 47.71
N ASN A 57 -12.01 -12.05 48.88
CA ASN A 57 -11.59 -12.83 50.04
C ASN A 57 -12.75 -13.68 50.58
N ASP A 58 -12.62 -14.25 51.77
CA ASP A 58 -13.63 -15.10 52.41
C ASP A 58 -14.86 -14.32 52.90
N ILE A 59 -14.76 -12.99 52.91
CA ILE A 59 -15.79 -12.11 53.47
C ILE A 59 -16.58 -11.43 52.37
N ASP A 60 -15.89 -10.80 51.40
CA ASP A 60 -16.55 -9.98 50.36
C ASP A 60 -15.66 -9.76 49.12
N THR A 61 -16.23 -9.09 48.10
CA THR A 61 -15.57 -8.61 46.89
C THR A 61 -15.36 -7.09 46.97
N ALA A 62 -14.12 -6.67 46.83
CA ALA A 62 -13.79 -5.25 46.77
C ALA A 62 -13.41 -4.86 45.30
N PHE A 63 -13.76 -3.63 44.94
CA PHE A 63 -13.44 -3.04 43.66
C PHE A 63 -12.56 -1.80 43.80
N SER A 64 -11.83 -1.43 42.74
CA SER A 64 -11.11 -0.16 42.69
C SER A 64 -12.10 1.02 42.89
N LYS A 65 -11.61 2.08 43.53
CA LYS A 65 -12.44 3.28 43.83
C LYS A 65 -12.73 4.10 42.55
N THR A 66 -11.91 3.94 41.54
CA THR A 66 -11.99 4.67 40.29
C THR A 66 -12.11 3.71 39.13
N GLU A 67 -12.92 4.08 38.14
CA GLU A 67 -13.02 3.45 36.84
C GLU A 67 -11.81 3.86 36.00
N GLY A 68 -11.13 2.89 35.38
CA GLY A 68 -10.19 3.13 34.34
C GLY A 68 -10.89 3.10 32.97
N ALA A 69 -10.36 3.83 32.01
CA ALA A 69 -10.89 3.76 30.64
C ALA A 69 -9.76 3.64 29.63
N TYR A 70 -9.98 2.82 28.61
CA TYR A 70 -9.10 2.72 27.44
C TYR A 70 -9.92 2.42 26.19
N THR A 71 -9.34 2.73 25.04
CA THR A 71 -9.96 2.42 23.75
C THR A 71 -9.06 1.43 23.01
N THR A 72 -9.64 0.35 22.52
CA THR A 72 -8.92 -0.59 21.66
C THR A 72 -8.51 0.11 20.37
N ILE A 73 -7.35 -0.25 19.83
CA ILE A 73 -6.90 0.29 18.57
C ILE A 73 -7.76 -0.24 17.41
N ASN A 74 -7.83 0.54 16.33
CA ASN A 74 -8.37 0.04 15.08
C ASN A 74 -7.44 -1.07 14.55
N GLY A 75 -7.97 -2.27 14.34
CA GLY A 75 -7.23 -3.39 13.78
C GLY A 75 -6.88 -3.22 12.30
N ILE A 76 -7.56 -2.29 11.61
CA ILE A 76 -7.29 -1.93 10.22
C ILE A 76 -6.05 -1.02 10.17
N GLY A 77 -5.18 -1.24 9.20
CA GLY A 77 -3.99 -0.43 8.98
C GLY A 77 -4.22 0.70 7.96
N GLU A 78 -3.11 1.23 7.47
CA GLU A 78 -3.08 2.22 6.38
C GLU A 78 -1.89 1.93 5.46
N VAL A 79 -2.16 1.86 4.14
CA VAL A 79 -1.14 1.74 3.10
C VAL A 79 -1.39 2.80 2.03
N ALA A 80 -0.33 3.46 1.58
CA ALA A 80 -0.39 4.46 0.52
C ALA A 80 0.30 3.96 -0.75
N THR A 81 -0.28 4.30 -1.90
CA THR A 81 0.38 4.24 -3.20
C THR A 81 1.34 5.43 -3.29
N LEU A 82 2.58 5.20 -3.64
CA LEU A 82 3.54 6.26 -3.94
C LEU A 82 3.47 6.62 -5.42
N ASP A 83 3.88 7.84 -5.74
CA ASP A 83 3.91 8.32 -7.11
C ASP A 83 4.75 7.38 -7.99
N VAL A 84 4.20 7.03 -9.15
CA VAL A 84 4.89 6.17 -10.10
C VAL A 84 6.04 6.95 -10.74
N ASP A 85 7.26 6.44 -10.57
CA ASP A 85 8.44 7.03 -11.17
C ASP A 85 8.40 6.86 -12.70
N SER A 86 8.25 7.98 -13.41
CA SER A 86 8.18 8.01 -14.88
C SER A 86 9.40 7.36 -15.56
N ALA A 87 10.56 7.37 -14.92
CA ALA A 87 11.75 6.71 -15.43
C ALA A 87 11.65 5.17 -15.47
N THR A 88 10.73 4.60 -14.70
CA THR A 88 10.48 3.15 -14.68
C THR A 88 9.37 2.71 -15.62
N VAL A 89 8.61 3.67 -16.17
CA VAL A 89 7.47 3.39 -17.04
C VAL A 89 7.95 3.05 -18.44
N LYS A 90 7.61 1.86 -18.90
CA LYS A 90 7.87 1.33 -20.23
C LYS A 90 6.57 1.07 -21.00
N ALA A 91 6.68 0.64 -22.26
CA ALA A 91 5.52 0.32 -23.08
C ALA A 91 4.65 -0.80 -22.48
N THR A 92 5.28 -1.81 -21.90
CA THR A 92 4.58 -3.02 -21.43
C THR A 92 4.79 -3.33 -19.95
N SER A 93 5.51 -2.47 -19.20
CA SER A 93 5.81 -2.69 -17.79
C SER A 93 6.11 -1.40 -17.04
N THR A 94 5.98 -1.45 -15.72
CA THR A 94 6.46 -0.38 -14.81
C THR A 94 6.69 -0.95 -13.41
N TRP A 95 7.48 -0.23 -12.59
CA TRP A 95 7.58 -0.48 -11.17
C TRP A 95 6.64 0.45 -10.41
N VAL A 96 5.86 -0.13 -9.50
CA VAL A 96 4.98 0.60 -8.59
C VAL A 96 5.45 0.42 -7.16
N LYS A 97 5.28 1.44 -6.32
CA LYS A 97 5.74 1.46 -4.94
C LYS A 97 4.60 1.79 -4.00
N GLY A 98 4.58 1.14 -2.84
CA GLY A 98 3.65 1.41 -1.76
C GLY A 98 4.38 1.61 -0.44
N LYS A 99 3.76 2.36 0.47
CA LYS A 99 4.27 2.63 1.81
C LYS A 99 3.25 2.21 2.86
N VAL A 100 3.68 1.40 3.79
CA VAL A 100 2.89 1.04 4.98
C VAL A 100 2.99 2.19 5.97
N LYS A 101 1.88 2.87 6.25
CA LYS A 101 1.81 3.97 7.22
C LYS A 101 1.39 3.48 8.61
N ASN A 102 0.48 2.51 8.62
CA ASN A 102 0.03 1.85 9.84
C ASN A 102 -0.23 0.38 9.53
N ARG A 103 0.24 -0.53 10.38
CA ARG A 103 0.09 -1.98 10.21
C ARG A 103 -1.20 -2.55 10.80
N GLY A 104 -1.93 -1.76 11.59
CA GLY A 104 -3.03 -2.30 12.39
C GLY A 104 -2.53 -3.43 13.31
N VAL A 105 -3.22 -4.55 13.28
CA VAL A 105 -2.83 -5.77 14.04
C VAL A 105 -1.82 -6.66 13.31
N GLY A 106 -1.28 -6.19 12.20
CA GLY A 106 -0.35 -6.91 11.33
C GLY A 106 -0.81 -6.90 9.88
N ILE A 107 0.02 -7.43 9.00
CA ILE A 107 -0.24 -7.52 7.57
C ILE A 107 -0.04 -8.96 7.13
N GLU A 108 -1.03 -9.52 6.46
CA GLU A 108 -1.02 -10.88 5.90
C GLU A 108 -0.73 -10.85 4.39
N LYS A 109 -1.12 -9.77 3.71
CA LYS A 109 -0.93 -9.61 2.27
C LYS A 109 -0.73 -8.14 1.91
N LEU A 110 0.24 -7.88 1.02
CA LEU A 110 0.51 -6.59 0.37
C LEU A 110 0.45 -6.74 -1.14
N GLY A 111 0.13 -5.66 -1.84
CA GLY A 111 0.14 -5.65 -3.30
C GLY A 111 -0.46 -4.41 -3.90
N PHE A 112 -0.80 -4.51 -5.19
CA PHE A 112 -1.43 -3.44 -5.95
C PHE A 112 -2.56 -4.00 -6.80
N TYR A 113 -3.66 -3.27 -6.82
CA TYR A 113 -4.70 -3.37 -7.84
C TYR A 113 -4.40 -2.37 -8.94
N TYR A 114 -4.62 -2.75 -10.19
CA TYR A 114 -4.44 -1.87 -11.32
C TYR A 114 -5.44 -2.17 -12.43
N LYS A 115 -5.81 -1.15 -13.20
CA LYS A 115 -6.68 -1.27 -14.37
C LYS A 115 -6.44 -0.15 -15.35
N LYS A 116 -6.88 -0.36 -16.61
CA LYS A 116 -6.90 0.71 -17.61
C LYS A 116 -7.85 1.83 -17.21
N LYS A 117 -7.41 3.07 -17.39
CA LYS A 117 -8.23 4.25 -17.17
C LYS A 117 -9.23 4.37 -18.32
N LYS A 118 -10.52 4.39 -18.00
CA LYS A 118 -11.60 4.71 -18.94
C LYS A 118 -11.86 6.22 -18.94
N GLN A 119 -12.41 6.75 -20.02
CA GLN A 119 -12.60 8.21 -20.18
C GLN A 119 -13.68 8.80 -19.27
N THR A 120 -14.66 8.03 -18.82
CA THR A 120 -15.76 8.48 -17.97
C THR A 120 -16.16 7.42 -16.94
N GLY A 121 -16.47 7.86 -15.71
CA GLY A 121 -17.03 6.99 -14.67
C GLY A 121 -16.05 6.00 -14.07
N ASP A 122 -14.75 6.30 -14.09
CA ASP A 122 -13.75 5.42 -13.51
C ASP A 122 -13.85 5.36 -11.99
N ILE A 123 -14.02 4.12 -11.52
CA ILE A 123 -13.95 3.75 -10.13
C ILE A 123 -12.49 3.39 -9.81
N GLU A 124 -12.05 3.65 -8.60
CA GLU A 124 -10.72 3.25 -8.12
C GLU A 124 -10.48 1.74 -8.32
N PRO A 125 -9.22 1.32 -8.60
CA PRO A 125 -8.89 -0.10 -8.67
C PRO A 125 -9.26 -0.85 -7.38
N SER A 126 -9.79 -2.05 -7.52
CA SER A 126 -10.30 -2.90 -6.44
C SER A 126 -9.89 -4.36 -6.62
N ASP A 127 -10.31 -5.23 -5.74
CA ASP A 127 -10.09 -6.67 -5.80
C ASP A 127 -10.79 -7.37 -6.99
N GLN A 128 -11.65 -6.65 -7.73
CA GLN A 128 -12.28 -7.12 -8.98
C GLN A 128 -11.43 -6.84 -10.23
N ASP A 129 -10.37 -6.05 -10.10
CA ASP A 129 -9.46 -5.67 -11.18
C ASP A 129 -8.18 -6.54 -11.18
N SER A 130 -7.22 -6.21 -12.04
CA SER A 130 -5.95 -6.90 -12.07
C SER A 130 -5.17 -6.68 -10.76
N VAL A 131 -4.51 -7.73 -10.27
CA VAL A 131 -3.78 -7.70 -9.02
C VAL A 131 -2.34 -8.16 -9.20
N ILE A 132 -1.41 -7.52 -8.49
CA ILE A 132 -0.06 -8.02 -8.29
C ILE A 132 0.26 -8.02 -6.80
N THR A 133 0.79 -9.13 -6.31
CA THR A 133 1.11 -9.34 -4.89
C THR A 133 2.60 -9.11 -4.65
N TYR A 134 2.92 -8.52 -3.51
CA TYR A 134 4.28 -8.43 -3.01
C TYR A 134 4.72 -9.78 -2.45
N GLU A 135 5.84 -10.31 -2.96
CA GLU A 135 6.35 -11.66 -2.65
C GLU A 135 7.47 -11.64 -1.58
N GLY A 136 7.69 -10.52 -0.90
CA GLY A 136 8.67 -10.43 0.18
C GLY A 136 8.22 -11.21 1.43
N SER A 137 9.18 -11.80 2.13
CA SER A 137 8.94 -12.56 3.37
C SER A 137 8.88 -11.69 4.63
N ASP A 138 9.06 -10.39 4.50
CA ASP A 138 9.23 -9.41 5.61
C ASP A 138 7.96 -8.61 5.91
N LEU A 139 6.77 -9.17 5.66
CA LEU A 139 5.48 -8.49 5.84
C LEU A 139 5.31 -7.84 7.22
N ALA A 140 5.95 -8.39 8.25
CA ALA A 140 5.90 -7.84 9.61
C ALA A 140 6.69 -6.54 9.79
N THR A 141 7.68 -6.26 8.95
CA THR A 141 8.64 -5.16 9.14
C THR A 141 8.76 -4.21 7.94
N VAL A 142 8.35 -4.62 6.74
CA VAL A 142 8.48 -3.83 5.51
C VAL A 142 7.72 -2.51 5.62
N ASP A 143 8.41 -1.38 5.43
CA ASP A 143 7.80 -0.05 5.40
C ASP A 143 7.48 0.41 3.98
N THR A 144 8.33 0.06 3.03
CA THR A 144 8.12 0.37 1.61
C THR A 144 8.29 -0.90 0.79
N PHE A 145 7.36 -1.17 -0.09
CA PHE A 145 7.36 -2.34 -0.96
C PHE A 145 7.19 -1.92 -2.41
N SER A 146 7.63 -2.77 -3.33
CA SER A 146 7.52 -2.52 -4.76
C SER A 146 7.17 -3.80 -5.51
N CYS A 147 6.39 -3.64 -6.59
CA CYS A 147 6.06 -4.70 -7.52
C CYS A 147 6.29 -4.22 -8.96
N GLN A 148 6.65 -5.13 -9.84
CA GLN A 148 6.72 -4.85 -11.26
C GLN A 148 5.45 -5.31 -11.95
N ILE A 149 4.66 -4.38 -12.48
CA ILE A 149 3.53 -4.70 -13.34
C ILE A 149 4.05 -4.95 -14.75
N THR A 150 3.62 -6.04 -15.37
CA THR A 150 4.01 -6.46 -16.72
C THR A 150 2.78 -6.73 -17.59
N ASN A 151 3.00 -6.98 -18.89
CA ASN A 151 1.92 -7.24 -19.85
C ASN A 151 0.93 -6.07 -19.99
N LEU A 152 1.42 -4.86 -19.84
CA LEU A 152 0.67 -3.65 -20.10
C LEU A 152 0.55 -3.40 -21.60
N GLU A 153 -0.46 -2.63 -22.01
CA GLU A 153 -0.56 -2.14 -23.39
C GLU A 153 0.22 -0.84 -23.55
N PRO A 154 0.92 -0.63 -24.67
CA PRO A 154 1.60 0.63 -24.98
C PRO A 154 0.62 1.82 -25.03
N GLU A 155 1.15 3.03 -24.81
CA GLU A 155 0.44 4.31 -24.90
C GLU A 155 -0.89 4.38 -24.13
N THR A 156 -1.03 3.56 -23.09
CA THR A 156 -2.27 3.35 -22.34
C THR A 156 -2.18 3.92 -20.93
N TRP A 157 -3.21 4.64 -20.50
CA TRP A 157 -3.34 5.10 -19.12
C TRP A 157 -3.82 3.99 -18.20
N TYR A 158 -3.19 3.88 -17.04
CA TYR A 158 -3.55 2.96 -15.96
C TYR A 158 -3.74 3.71 -14.64
N TYR A 159 -4.69 3.23 -13.84
CA TYR A 159 -4.76 3.50 -12.42
C TYR A 159 -4.07 2.39 -11.65
N VAL A 160 -3.44 2.74 -10.53
CA VAL A 160 -2.82 1.81 -9.59
C VAL A 160 -3.16 2.22 -8.16
N ARG A 161 -3.42 1.24 -7.31
CA ARG A 161 -3.75 1.42 -5.89
C ARG A 161 -3.07 0.35 -5.06
N ALA A 162 -2.24 0.76 -4.10
CA ALA A 162 -1.67 -0.14 -3.11
C ALA A 162 -2.77 -0.65 -2.17
N PHE A 163 -2.69 -1.92 -1.80
CA PHE A 163 -3.54 -2.52 -0.78
C PHE A 163 -2.74 -3.33 0.22
N ALA A 164 -3.29 -3.48 1.42
CA ALA A 164 -2.88 -4.47 2.39
C ALA A 164 -4.12 -5.16 2.97
N LYS A 165 -3.95 -6.41 3.38
CA LYS A 165 -4.99 -7.22 4.05
C LYS A 165 -4.49 -7.76 5.36
N ASN A 166 -5.39 -7.85 6.33
CA ASN A 166 -5.24 -8.61 7.56
C ASN A 166 -6.56 -9.29 7.93
N GLN A 167 -6.63 -9.96 9.07
CA GLN A 167 -7.83 -10.65 9.55
C GLN A 167 -9.06 -9.75 9.72
N PHE A 168 -8.91 -8.43 9.83
CA PHE A 168 -10.01 -7.46 9.96
C PHE A 168 -10.47 -6.89 8.62
N GLY A 169 -9.76 -7.15 7.55
CA GLY A 169 -10.15 -6.73 6.21
C GLY A 169 -9.03 -6.15 5.36
N GLU A 170 -9.43 -5.47 4.30
CA GLU A 170 -8.54 -4.80 3.37
C GLU A 170 -8.49 -3.29 3.66
N PHE A 171 -7.31 -2.72 3.49
CA PHE A 171 -7.10 -1.29 3.62
C PHE A 171 -6.20 -0.74 2.52
N ALA A 172 -6.58 0.43 2.02
CA ALA A 172 -5.88 1.21 1.02
C ALA A 172 -6.17 2.69 1.25
N PHE A 173 -5.34 3.60 0.73
CA PHE A 173 -5.52 5.03 1.00
C PHE A 173 -5.79 5.83 -0.27
N ASN A 174 -4.83 5.86 -1.21
CA ASN A 174 -4.88 6.71 -2.40
C ASN A 174 -4.64 5.90 -3.68
N VAL A 175 -4.98 6.51 -4.79
CA VAL A 175 -4.77 6.01 -6.15
C VAL A 175 -3.76 6.91 -6.84
N ASP A 176 -2.89 6.32 -7.65
CA ASP A 176 -2.06 7.03 -8.62
C ASP A 176 -2.37 6.55 -10.03
N SER A 177 -1.85 7.25 -11.03
CA SER A 177 -2.03 6.90 -12.43
C SER A 177 -0.78 7.17 -13.25
N PHE A 178 -0.53 6.34 -14.24
CA PHE A 178 0.57 6.47 -15.18
C PHE A 178 0.13 6.15 -16.60
N ARG A 179 0.89 6.63 -17.58
CA ARG A 179 0.71 6.26 -18.98
C ARG A 179 1.95 5.52 -19.46
N THR A 180 1.77 4.33 -20.02
CA THR A 180 2.84 3.58 -20.68
C THR A 180 3.38 4.33 -21.88
N THR A 181 4.67 4.14 -22.17
CA THR A 181 5.32 4.69 -23.36
C THR A 181 4.91 3.92 -24.61
N ASP A 182 5.32 4.38 -25.80
CA ASP A 182 5.20 3.61 -27.03
C ASP A 182 6.36 2.60 -27.22
N GLY A 183 7.39 2.68 -26.36
CA GLY A 183 8.56 1.82 -26.35
C GLY A 183 9.57 2.11 -27.46
N LYS A 184 9.28 3.05 -28.34
CA LYS A 184 10.11 3.37 -29.50
C LYS A 184 11.31 4.24 -29.13
N PRO A 185 12.44 4.10 -29.87
CA PRO A 185 13.51 5.05 -29.75
C PRO A 185 13.09 6.41 -30.30
N PHE A 186 13.63 7.47 -29.68
CA PHE A 186 13.37 8.84 -30.12
C PHE A 186 14.63 9.50 -30.64
N VAL A 187 14.62 9.84 -31.94
CA VAL A 187 15.72 10.54 -32.63
C VAL A 187 15.38 12.03 -32.67
N GLY A 188 16.31 12.86 -32.26
CA GLY A 188 16.16 14.32 -32.28
C GLY A 188 16.31 14.92 -33.69
N LYS A 189 16.37 16.26 -33.70
CA LYS A 189 16.42 17.01 -34.93
C LYS A 189 17.63 16.63 -35.81
N LEU A 190 17.35 16.40 -37.09
CA LEU A 190 18.35 16.28 -38.14
C LEU A 190 19.05 17.64 -38.36
N SER A 191 20.36 17.60 -38.51
CA SER A 191 21.18 18.78 -38.87
C SER A 191 22.10 18.45 -40.03
N LEU A 192 22.16 19.38 -40.96
CA LEU A 192 23.19 19.36 -42.00
C LEU A 192 24.48 19.91 -41.38
N ILE A 193 25.61 19.20 -41.60
CA ILE A 193 26.91 19.69 -41.16
C ILE A 193 27.33 20.84 -42.10
N LYS A 194 27.54 22.02 -41.50
CA LYS A 194 27.87 23.23 -42.27
C LYS A 194 29.15 23.02 -43.12
N ASP A 195 29.09 23.51 -44.35
CA ASP A 195 30.20 23.49 -45.30
C ASP A 195 30.68 22.08 -45.74
N SER A 196 29.86 21.03 -45.48
CA SER A 196 30.17 19.64 -45.88
C SER A 196 29.45 19.15 -47.14
N THR A 197 28.56 19.99 -47.69
CA THR A 197 27.80 19.64 -48.91
C THR A 197 28.61 19.91 -50.17
N THR A 198 28.70 18.90 -51.03
CA THR A 198 29.32 18.99 -52.32
C THR A 198 28.29 18.84 -53.45
N PHE A 199 28.74 18.70 -54.72
CA PHE A 199 27.85 18.43 -55.84
C PHE A 199 27.12 17.10 -55.75
N THR A 200 27.65 16.15 -54.98
CA THR A 200 27.18 14.75 -54.92
C THR A 200 27.10 14.19 -53.50
N THR A 201 27.52 14.92 -52.47
CA THR A 201 27.56 14.45 -51.10
C THR A 201 26.99 15.48 -50.11
N ALA A 202 26.42 15.02 -49.00
CA ALA A 202 26.05 15.81 -47.86
C ALA A 202 26.35 15.04 -46.58
N ASP A 203 26.91 15.73 -45.58
CA ASP A 203 27.13 15.14 -44.25
C ASP A 203 25.98 15.57 -43.30
N LEU A 204 25.44 14.58 -42.67
CA LEU A 204 24.27 14.74 -41.81
C LEU A 204 24.58 14.32 -40.37
N SER A 205 23.98 14.97 -39.40
CA SER A 205 24.03 14.56 -37.99
C SER A 205 22.66 14.56 -37.38
N ALA A 206 22.44 13.64 -36.45
CA ALA A 206 21.24 13.57 -35.59
C ALA A 206 21.64 13.03 -34.23
N PHE A 207 20.82 13.30 -33.22
CA PHE A 207 21.00 12.77 -31.87
C PHE A 207 19.97 11.71 -31.59
N LEU A 208 20.39 10.58 -31.03
CA LEU A 208 19.51 9.65 -30.33
C LEU A 208 19.21 10.24 -28.96
N ILE A 209 17.98 10.71 -28.75
CA ILE A 209 17.55 11.32 -27.47
C ILE A 209 17.20 10.25 -26.46
N ASN A 210 16.56 9.16 -26.91
CA ASN A 210 16.12 8.05 -26.07
C ASN A 210 16.14 6.75 -26.87
N GLU A 211 16.67 5.68 -26.29
CA GLU A 211 16.70 4.35 -26.89
C GLU A 211 15.36 3.62 -26.87
N GLY A 212 14.36 4.17 -26.15
CA GLY A 212 13.09 3.47 -25.91
C GLY A 212 13.24 2.38 -24.84
N ASP A 213 12.48 1.31 -25.00
CA ASP A 213 12.43 0.22 -24.01
C ASP A 213 13.45 -0.90 -24.26
N ALA A 214 14.16 -0.82 -25.37
CA ALA A 214 15.22 -1.77 -25.74
C ALA A 214 16.39 -1.03 -26.38
N PRO A 215 17.62 -1.58 -26.31
CA PRO A 215 18.77 -1.00 -26.98
C PRO A 215 18.53 -0.87 -28.49
N VAL A 216 18.94 0.25 -29.05
CA VAL A 216 18.87 0.48 -30.49
C VAL A 216 19.86 -0.42 -31.20
N SER A 217 19.37 -1.25 -32.10
CA SER A 217 20.20 -2.20 -32.89
C SER A 217 20.78 -1.63 -34.18
N ALA A 218 20.14 -0.59 -34.73
CA ALA A 218 20.61 0.11 -35.93
C ALA A 218 20.07 1.53 -35.96
N TYR A 219 20.86 2.44 -36.52
CA TYR A 219 20.45 3.81 -36.79
C TYR A 219 21.13 4.30 -38.06
N GLY A 220 20.49 5.24 -38.74
CA GLY A 220 20.99 5.79 -40.02
C GLY A 220 20.10 6.90 -40.52
N PHE A 221 20.30 7.24 -41.78
CA PHE A 221 19.54 8.25 -42.50
C PHE A 221 18.85 7.63 -43.70
N CYS A 222 17.61 8.00 -43.92
CA CYS A 222 16.90 7.76 -45.15
C CYS A 222 16.75 9.08 -45.92
N TRP A 223 16.82 9.02 -47.25
CA TRP A 223 16.68 10.21 -48.11
C TRP A 223 15.90 9.86 -49.37
N SER A 224 15.22 10.83 -49.91
CA SER A 224 14.50 10.76 -51.17
C SER A 224 14.52 12.14 -51.83
N VAL A 225 14.23 12.18 -53.14
CA VAL A 225 13.94 13.43 -53.88
C VAL A 225 12.48 13.87 -53.68
N GLU A 226 11.66 12.97 -53.13
CA GLU A 226 10.26 13.25 -52.80
C GLU A 226 10.13 13.48 -51.26
N GLU A 227 9.03 14.12 -50.83
CA GLU A 227 8.75 14.34 -49.42
C GLU A 227 8.50 13.01 -48.68
N GLU A 228 8.76 12.97 -47.40
CA GLU A 228 8.53 11.83 -46.48
C GLU A 228 9.27 10.53 -46.87
N PRO A 229 10.61 10.53 -46.89
CA PRO A 229 11.36 9.30 -47.13
C PRO A 229 11.10 8.26 -46.06
N THR A 230 10.84 7.01 -46.46
CA THR A 230 10.57 5.87 -45.58
C THR A 230 11.69 4.83 -45.65
N ILE A 231 11.79 4.02 -44.57
CA ILE A 231 12.59 2.78 -44.58
C ILE A 231 11.58 1.65 -44.83
N GLU A 232 11.71 0.95 -45.97
CA GLU A 232 10.98 -0.28 -46.24
C GLU A 232 11.76 -1.49 -45.73
#